data_bdd3aea3f2da519605c7667da99a8c86
#
_entry.id   bdd3aea3f2da519605c7667da99a8c86
#
_cell.length_a   1.000
_cell.length_b   1.000
_cell.length_c   1.000
_cell.angle_alpha   90.00
_cell.angle_beta   90.00
_cell.angle_gamma   90.00
#
_symmetry.space_group_name_H-M   'P 1'
#
loop_
_entity.id
_entity.type
_entity.pdbx_description
1 polymer ?
#
loop_
_entity_poly.entity_id
_entity_poly.type
_entity_poly.pdbx_seq_one_letter_code
_entity_poly.pdbx_strand_id
1 'polypeptide(L)'
;MIIESNQPILNSLKLCSIAKESVVVKNTDELHEIYKHIKNNNLRYLVLGEGTNIIPPEFFDGIIIKSNFNSISFKSPKIINVGSAVNWDDLVQFTLQNSIKGFENLSLIPGSVGASPIQNIGAYGADVSSLIDSVECFDLKKNKLIHLTNTECDFSYRSSALKNSSLFIQSINFRVDESRVLNSEYKSIKAYMSSNDIDVNQLTSDSLSKIVTDIRKSVLP
;
A
#
# COMPACT_ATOMS: atom_id res chain seq x y z
N MET A 1 14.23 -19.81 2.76
CA MET A 1 13.32 -19.02 3.63
C MET A 1 13.72 -19.22 5.09
N ILE A 2 13.73 -18.16 5.92
CA ILE A 2 14.05 -18.22 7.36
C ILE A 2 12.78 -17.85 8.12
N ILE A 3 12.32 -18.73 9.00
CA ILE A 3 11.22 -18.48 9.92
C ILE A 3 11.83 -18.22 11.30
N GLU A 4 11.47 -17.09 11.88
CA GLU A 4 11.97 -16.66 13.19
C GLU A 4 10.87 -16.81 14.24
N SER A 5 11.22 -17.27 15.44
CA SER A 5 10.26 -17.45 16.54
C SER A 5 10.23 -16.24 17.48
N ASN A 6 9.08 -16.00 18.11
CA ASN A 6 8.87 -14.97 19.12
C ASN A 6 9.33 -13.56 18.70
N GLN A 7 8.93 -13.15 17.48
CA GLN A 7 9.33 -11.87 16.93
C GLN A 7 8.35 -10.76 17.27
N PRO A 8 8.82 -9.53 17.53
CA PRO A 8 7.95 -8.40 17.79
C PRO A 8 7.09 -8.06 16.54
N ILE A 9 5.83 -7.77 16.77
CA ILE A 9 4.94 -7.22 15.73
C ILE A 9 5.06 -5.70 15.79
N LEU A 10 5.86 -5.15 14.86
CA LEU A 10 6.02 -3.70 14.74
C LEU A 10 4.70 -3.05 14.35
N ASN A 11 4.35 -1.97 15.05
CA ASN A 11 3.12 -1.23 14.81
C ASN A 11 3.29 0.26 15.17
N SER A 12 2.53 1.14 14.52
CA SER A 12 2.63 2.59 14.71
C SER A 12 2.23 3.07 16.11
N LEU A 13 1.41 2.28 16.83
CA LEU A 13 0.99 2.59 18.19
C LEU A 13 2.05 2.22 19.24
N LYS A 14 3.18 1.61 18.83
CA LYS A 14 4.27 1.16 19.70
C LYS A 14 3.81 0.21 20.83
N LEU A 15 2.74 -0.54 20.58
CA LEU A 15 2.25 -1.57 21.49
C LEU A 15 3.22 -2.74 21.52
N CYS A 16 3.48 -3.26 22.71
CA CYS A 16 4.23 -4.50 22.89
C CYS A 16 3.37 -5.66 22.37
N SER A 17 3.85 -6.33 21.35
CA SER A 17 3.16 -7.46 20.74
C SER A 17 4.19 -8.42 20.15
N ILE A 18 3.97 -9.72 20.30
CA ILE A 18 4.86 -10.78 19.85
C ILE A 18 4.08 -11.76 18.98
N ALA A 19 4.64 -12.15 17.85
CA ALA A 19 4.15 -13.25 17.04
C ALA A 19 4.92 -14.54 17.38
N LYS A 20 4.23 -15.67 17.42
CA LYS A 20 4.83 -16.99 17.58
C LYS A 20 5.90 -17.24 16.50
N GLU A 21 5.58 -16.92 15.28
CA GLU A 21 6.48 -17.02 14.13
C GLU A 21 6.40 -15.76 13.25
N SER A 22 7.48 -15.47 12.56
CA SER A 22 7.54 -14.40 11.55
C SER A 22 8.40 -14.83 10.38
N VAL A 23 8.05 -14.38 9.18
CA VAL A 23 8.80 -14.63 7.95
C VAL A 23 8.75 -13.42 7.04
N VAL A 24 9.87 -13.15 6.35
CA VAL A 24 9.95 -12.18 5.27
C VAL A 24 10.10 -12.92 3.95
N VAL A 25 9.11 -12.80 3.07
CA VAL A 25 9.05 -13.48 1.78
C VAL A 25 9.67 -12.62 0.68
N LYS A 26 10.57 -13.20 -0.11
CA LYS A 26 11.38 -12.51 -1.13
C LYS A 26 11.01 -12.87 -2.57
N ASN A 27 10.37 -14.01 -2.78
CA ASN A 27 10.02 -14.52 -4.11
C ASN A 27 8.83 -15.49 -4.03
N THR A 28 8.33 -15.89 -5.19
CA THR A 28 7.17 -16.79 -5.30
C THR A 28 7.43 -18.20 -4.76
N ASP A 29 8.65 -18.72 -4.88
CA ASP A 29 8.98 -20.05 -4.37
C ASP A 29 8.84 -20.10 -2.85
N GLU A 30 9.28 -19.05 -2.16
CA GLU A 30 9.09 -18.92 -0.71
C GLU A 30 7.60 -18.82 -0.32
N LEU A 31 6.72 -18.29 -1.18
CA LEU A 31 5.27 -18.33 -0.94
C LEU A 31 4.70 -19.74 -1.02
N HIS A 32 5.22 -20.59 -1.91
CA HIS A 32 4.86 -22.00 -1.95
C HIS A 32 5.37 -22.76 -0.71
N GLU A 33 6.55 -22.42 -0.22
CA GLU A 33 7.09 -23.00 1.01
C GLU A 33 6.27 -22.59 2.24
N ILE A 34 5.93 -21.30 2.39
CA ILE A 34 5.13 -20.82 3.52
C ILE A 34 3.70 -21.39 3.50
N TYR A 35 3.10 -21.56 2.31
CA TYR A 35 1.83 -22.27 2.20
C TYR A 35 1.92 -23.69 2.79
N LYS A 36 2.97 -24.46 2.44
CA LYS A 36 3.19 -25.82 2.98
C LYS A 36 3.39 -25.78 4.50
N HIS A 37 4.18 -24.83 4.99
CA HIS A 37 4.45 -24.66 6.42
C HIS A 37 3.16 -24.37 7.20
N ILE A 38 2.35 -23.44 6.75
CA ILE A 38 1.04 -23.08 7.34
C ILE A 38 0.12 -24.29 7.38
N LYS A 39 0.02 -25.02 6.25
CA LYS A 39 -0.87 -26.18 6.12
C LYS A 39 -0.45 -27.34 7.01
N ASN A 40 0.84 -27.69 7.02
CA ASN A 40 1.35 -28.81 7.77
C ASN A 40 1.26 -28.62 9.29
N ASN A 41 1.37 -27.37 9.75
CA ASN A 41 1.34 -27.02 11.16
C ASN A 41 -0.01 -26.43 11.62
N ASN A 42 -1.01 -26.37 10.72
CA ASN A 42 -2.33 -25.78 10.98
C ASN A 42 -2.25 -24.38 11.61
N LEU A 43 -1.35 -23.54 11.10
CA LEU A 43 -1.08 -22.22 11.68
C LEU A 43 -2.12 -21.18 11.26
N ARG A 44 -2.48 -20.31 12.19
CA ARG A 44 -3.08 -19.01 11.85
C ARG A 44 -2.00 -18.15 11.20
N TYR A 45 -2.38 -17.29 10.27
CA TYR A 45 -1.44 -16.37 9.65
C TYR A 45 -2.05 -14.98 9.46
N LEU A 46 -1.17 -14.00 9.39
CA LEU A 46 -1.51 -12.62 9.05
C LEU A 46 -0.45 -12.08 8.09
N VAL A 47 -0.88 -11.61 6.93
CA VAL A 47 -0.04 -10.83 6.03
C VAL A 47 -0.01 -9.39 6.54
N LEU A 48 1.17 -8.87 6.83
CA LEU A 48 1.34 -7.58 7.45
C LEU A 48 2.33 -6.71 6.66
N GLY A 49 1.91 -5.47 6.36
CA GLY A 49 2.80 -4.42 5.88
C GLY A 49 3.59 -3.79 7.04
N GLU A 50 3.63 -2.48 7.12
CA GLU A 50 4.38 -1.73 8.14
C GLU A 50 3.66 -1.65 9.51
N GLY A 51 2.47 -2.22 9.65
CA GLY A 51 1.72 -2.20 10.91
C GLY A 51 1.13 -0.83 11.27
N THR A 52 0.92 0.04 10.28
CA THR A 52 0.44 1.42 10.48
C THR A 52 -1.06 1.53 10.72
N ASN A 53 -1.82 0.45 10.48
CA ASN A 53 -3.28 0.44 10.63
C ASN A 53 -3.77 -0.84 11.32
N ILE A 54 -3.10 -1.26 12.39
CA ILE A 54 -3.49 -2.42 13.20
C ILE A 54 -3.40 -2.11 14.69
N ILE A 55 -4.18 -2.84 15.46
CA ILE A 55 -4.04 -2.99 16.92
C ILE A 55 -3.74 -4.47 17.16
N PRO A 56 -2.46 -4.85 17.28
CA PRO A 56 -2.10 -6.25 17.47
C PRO A 56 -2.40 -6.72 18.90
N PRO A 57 -2.72 -8.02 19.12
CA PRO A 57 -2.81 -8.59 20.45
C PRO A 57 -1.41 -8.62 21.12
N GLU A 58 -1.35 -8.78 22.44
CA GLU A 58 -0.06 -8.97 23.15
C GLU A 58 0.72 -10.16 22.59
N PHE A 59 0.03 -11.25 22.28
CA PHE A 59 0.60 -12.44 21.64
C PHE A 59 -0.28 -12.91 20.49
N PHE A 60 0.32 -13.06 19.31
CA PHE A 60 -0.33 -13.66 18.15
C PHE A 60 0.14 -15.11 17.99
N ASP A 61 -0.72 -16.08 18.33
CA ASP A 61 -0.44 -17.51 18.14
C ASP A 61 -0.61 -17.91 16.67
N GLY A 62 0.38 -17.55 15.87
CA GLY A 62 0.40 -17.76 14.43
C GLY A 62 1.65 -17.18 13.80
N ILE A 63 1.67 -17.14 12.47
CA ILE A 63 2.78 -16.60 11.69
C ILE A 63 2.45 -15.26 11.06
N ILE A 64 3.32 -14.27 11.26
CA ILE A 64 3.29 -13.00 10.52
C ILE A 64 4.09 -13.16 9.24
N ILE A 65 3.48 -12.85 8.11
CA ILE A 65 4.10 -12.92 6.79
C ILE A 65 4.31 -11.49 6.28
N LYS A 66 5.56 -11.10 6.07
CA LYS A 66 5.94 -9.80 5.51
C LYS A 66 6.48 -9.95 4.11
N SER A 67 6.30 -8.93 3.30
CA SER A 67 6.82 -8.84 1.94
C SER A 67 8.21 -8.22 1.90
N ASN A 68 9.05 -8.68 0.95
CA ASN A 68 10.27 -8.01 0.50
C ASN A 68 10.28 -7.79 -1.03
N PHE A 69 9.11 -7.77 -1.65
CA PHE A 69 8.98 -7.35 -3.06
C PHE A 69 9.06 -5.82 -3.11
N ASN A 70 10.24 -5.27 -3.39
CA ASN A 70 10.55 -3.84 -3.21
C ASN A 70 10.98 -3.13 -4.51
N SER A 71 10.70 -3.72 -5.67
CA SER A 71 11.04 -3.12 -6.96
C SER A 71 9.97 -2.16 -7.48
N ILE A 72 10.39 -1.11 -8.18
CA ILE A 72 9.55 -0.27 -9.02
C ILE A 72 10.07 -0.37 -10.44
N SER A 73 9.21 -0.69 -11.40
CA SER A 73 9.61 -0.81 -12.80
C SER A 73 8.48 -0.44 -13.76
N PHE A 74 8.83 0.07 -14.93
CA PHE A 74 7.86 0.26 -16.01
C PHE A 74 7.61 -1.09 -16.70
N LYS A 75 6.39 -1.60 -16.62
CA LYS A 75 5.94 -2.78 -17.38
C LYS A 75 5.59 -2.41 -18.82
N SER A 76 5.14 -1.17 -19.02
CA SER A 76 4.90 -0.53 -20.30
C SER A 76 4.89 1.00 -20.12
N PRO A 77 4.85 1.81 -21.21
CA PRO A 77 4.73 3.26 -21.07
C PRO A 77 3.49 3.72 -20.27
N LYS A 78 2.47 2.89 -20.15
CA LYS A 78 1.21 3.20 -19.46
C LYS A 78 1.04 2.48 -18.13
N ILE A 79 1.97 1.65 -17.72
CA ILE A 79 1.86 0.83 -16.50
C ILE A 79 3.20 0.80 -15.77
N ILE A 80 3.19 1.15 -14.50
CA ILE A 80 4.26 0.85 -13.55
C ILE A 80 3.87 -0.34 -12.68
N ASN A 81 4.77 -1.29 -12.51
CA ASN A 81 4.65 -2.40 -11.55
C ASN A 81 5.45 -2.06 -10.31
N VAL A 82 4.81 -2.18 -9.16
CA VAL A 82 5.39 -1.80 -7.87
C VAL A 82 5.22 -2.93 -6.88
N GLY A 83 6.33 -3.36 -6.30
CA GLY A 83 6.37 -4.42 -5.28
C GLY A 83 5.66 -4.01 -4.00
N SER A 84 5.05 -4.97 -3.35
CA SER A 84 4.18 -4.74 -2.19
C SER A 84 4.93 -4.22 -0.94
N ALA A 85 6.25 -4.40 -0.86
CA ALA A 85 7.07 -3.91 0.24
C ALA A 85 7.57 -2.46 0.05
N VAL A 86 7.38 -1.87 -1.13
CA VAL A 86 7.73 -0.46 -1.35
C VAL A 86 6.95 0.42 -0.38
N ASN A 87 7.63 1.38 0.26
CA ASN A 87 6.95 2.38 1.08
C ASN A 87 6.05 3.24 0.18
N TRP A 88 4.86 3.60 0.68
CA TRP A 88 3.88 4.34 -0.12
C TRP A 88 4.40 5.73 -0.53
N ASP A 89 5.04 6.46 0.39
CA ASP A 89 5.53 7.80 0.07
C ASP A 89 6.74 7.78 -0.86
N ASP A 90 7.59 6.74 -0.80
CA ASP A 90 8.66 6.51 -1.78
C ASP A 90 8.07 6.31 -3.19
N LEU A 91 6.95 5.59 -3.32
CA LEU A 91 6.23 5.49 -4.59
C LEU A 91 5.73 6.87 -5.05
N VAL A 92 5.15 7.67 -4.16
CA VAL A 92 4.71 9.04 -4.51
C VAL A 92 5.89 9.86 -5.00
N GLN A 93 7.04 9.86 -4.31
CA GLN A 93 8.25 10.57 -4.75
C GLN A 93 8.74 10.07 -6.12
N PHE A 94 8.74 8.74 -6.33
CA PHE A 94 9.07 8.17 -7.64
C PHE A 94 8.15 8.70 -8.75
N THR A 95 6.84 8.78 -8.48
CA THR A 95 5.87 9.27 -9.48
C THR A 95 6.07 10.74 -9.81
N LEU A 96 6.38 11.58 -8.82
CA LEU A 96 6.71 12.99 -9.01
C LEU A 96 7.96 13.15 -9.90
N GLN A 97 9.05 12.44 -9.58
CA GLN A 97 10.30 12.46 -10.36
C GLN A 97 10.12 12.01 -11.81
N ASN A 98 9.14 11.16 -12.08
CA ASN A 98 8.84 10.66 -13.42
C ASN A 98 7.64 11.36 -14.09
N SER A 99 7.15 12.47 -13.52
CA SER A 99 6.01 13.23 -14.04
C SER A 99 4.70 12.43 -14.17
N ILE A 100 4.53 11.41 -13.34
CA ILE A 100 3.33 10.56 -13.28
C ILE A 100 2.33 11.19 -12.31
N LYS A 101 1.17 11.62 -12.83
CA LYS A 101 0.14 12.34 -12.07
C LYS A 101 -0.87 11.41 -11.38
N GLY A 102 -1.49 11.93 -10.32
CA GLY A 102 -2.62 11.31 -9.60
C GLY A 102 -2.27 10.79 -8.22
N PHE A 103 -1.00 10.76 -7.84
CA PHE A 103 -0.52 10.31 -6.53
C PHE A 103 -0.36 11.44 -5.52
N GLU A 104 -0.36 12.68 -5.96
CA GLU A 104 -0.05 13.90 -5.20
C GLU A 104 -0.93 14.06 -3.95
N ASN A 105 -2.24 13.83 -4.11
CA ASN A 105 -3.21 13.91 -3.02
C ASN A 105 -3.04 12.82 -1.95
N LEU A 106 -2.29 11.76 -2.27
CA LEU A 106 -2.04 10.62 -1.39
C LEU A 106 -0.64 10.68 -0.74
N SER A 107 0.06 11.83 -0.86
CA SER A 107 1.38 12.06 -0.25
C SER A 107 1.36 11.86 1.26
N LEU A 108 2.46 11.37 1.80
CA LEU A 108 2.70 11.17 3.23
C LEU A 108 1.69 10.21 3.91
N ILE A 109 0.98 9.35 3.17
CA ILE A 109 0.19 8.28 3.77
C ILE A 109 1.17 7.21 4.27
N PRO A 110 1.16 6.84 5.57
CA PRO A 110 2.07 5.84 6.09
C PRO A 110 1.67 4.43 5.64
N GLY A 111 2.67 3.57 5.43
CA GLY A 111 2.49 2.17 5.12
C GLY A 111 3.08 1.75 3.77
N SER A 112 2.90 0.50 3.43
CA SER A 112 3.44 -0.10 2.21
C SER A 112 2.45 -0.11 1.05
N VAL A 113 2.96 -0.15 -0.17
CA VAL A 113 2.18 -0.27 -1.41
C VAL A 113 1.22 -1.45 -1.35
N GLY A 114 1.66 -2.63 -0.87
CA GLY A 114 0.80 -3.81 -0.76
C GLY A 114 -0.37 -3.66 0.22
N ALA A 115 -0.28 -2.75 1.19
CA ALA A 115 -1.38 -2.47 2.10
C ALA A 115 -2.40 -1.48 1.51
N SER A 116 -2.02 -0.71 0.50
CA SER A 116 -2.83 0.38 -0.05
C SER A 116 -4.19 -0.05 -0.62
N PRO A 117 -4.33 -1.18 -1.35
CA PRO A 117 -5.62 -1.59 -1.90
C PRO A 117 -6.53 -2.29 -0.89
N ILE A 118 -5.98 -2.77 0.25
CA ILE A 118 -6.75 -3.56 1.23
C ILE A 118 -7.97 -2.77 1.73
N GLN A 119 -7.76 -1.51 2.06
CA GLN A 119 -8.81 -0.59 2.51
C GLN A 119 -8.98 0.61 1.58
N ASN A 120 -8.56 0.46 0.31
CA ASN A 120 -8.65 1.53 -0.67
C ASN A 120 -8.21 2.87 -0.06
N ILE A 121 -6.89 3.01 0.21
CA ILE A 121 -6.39 4.24 0.86
C ILE A 121 -6.85 5.46 0.08
N GLY A 122 -7.21 6.51 0.80
CA GLY A 122 -7.69 7.73 0.17
C GLY A 122 -7.52 8.93 1.09
N ALA A 123 -7.22 10.07 0.48
CA ALA A 123 -7.07 11.35 1.14
C ALA A 123 -7.31 12.49 0.15
N TYR A 124 -7.77 13.63 0.66
CA TYR A 124 -7.87 14.89 -0.09
C TYR A 124 -8.57 14.76 -1.45
N GLY A 125 -9.66 13.97 -1.51
CA GLY A 125 -10.47 13.81 -2.71
C GLY A 125 -9.93 12.81 -3.74
N ALA A 126 -8.90 12.05 -3.40
CA ALA A 126 -8.37 10.96 -4.21
C ALA A 126 -8.40 9.65 -3.44
N ASP A 127 -8.45 8.53 -4.15
CA ASP A 127 -8.26 7.18 -3.63
C ASP A 127 -7.39 6.33 -4.57
N VAL A 128 -6.79 5.29 -4.02
CA VAL A 128 -5.83 4.45 -4.75
C VAL A 128 -6.50 3.63 -5.84
N SER A 129 -7.78 3.30 -5.70
CA SER A 129 -8.51 2.52 -6.71
C SER A 129 -8.52 3.18 -8.07
N SER A 130 -8.55 4.52 -8.13
CA SER A 130 -8.50 5.28 -9.37
C SER A 130 -7.16 5.14 -10.12
N LEU A 131 -6.10 4.73 -9.42
CA LEU A 131 -4.74 4.58 -9.94
C LEU A 131 -4.43 3.13 -10.32
N ILE A 132 -5.03 2.16 -9.62
CA ILE A 132 -4.73 0.74 -9.81
C ILE A 132 -5.30 0.24 -11.14
N ASP A 133 -4.46 -0.45 -11.92
CA ASP A 133 -4.86 -1.25 -13.08
C ASP A 133 -5.21 -2.66 -12.65
N SER A 134 -4.31 -3.31 -11.93
CA SER A 134 -4.46 -4.69 -11.48
C SER A 134 -3.55 -5.00 -10.31
N VAL A 135 -3.83 -6.10 -9.60
CA VAL A 135 -3.09 -6.56 -8.43
C VAL A 135 -2.62 -7.99 -8.64
N GLU A 136 -1.34 -8.25 -8.44
CA GLU A 136 -0.74 -9.58 -8.51
C GLU A 136 -0.65 -10.16 -7.11
N CYS A 137 -1.34 -11.28 -6.89
CA CYS A 137 -1.49 -11.90 -5.59
C CYS A 137 -1.08 -13.37 -5.61
N PHE A 138 -0.76 -13.90 -4.43
CA PHE A 138 -0.67 -15.33 -4.18
C PHE A 138 -1.74 -15.75 -3.17
N ASP A 139 -2.56 -16.73 -3.53
CA ASP A 139 -3.59 -17.26 -2.64
C ASP A 139 -2.97 -18.31 -1.69
N LEU A 140 -2.82 -17.92 -0.44
CA LEU A 140 -2.27 -18.75 0.64
C LEU A 140 -3.20 -19.90 1.07
N LYS A 141 -4.43 -19.99 0.55
CA LYS A 141 -5.31 -21.17 0.72
C LYS A 141 -5.25 -22.14 -0.44
N LYS A 142 -5.09 -21.62 -1.66
CA LYS A 142 -5.15 -22.41 -2.90
C LYS A 142 -3.77 -22.71 -3.50
N ASN A 143 -2.70 -22.15 -2.93
CA ASN A 143 -1.32 -22.31 -3.39
C ASN A 143 -1.10 -21.92 -4.86
N LYS A 144 -1.66 -20.81 -5.27
CA LYS A 144 -1.57 -20.35 -6.67
C LYS A 144 -1.47 -18.84 -6.80
N LEU A 145 -0.83 -18.41 -7.87
CA LEU A 145 -0.85 -17.02 -8.31
C LEU A 145 -2.24 -16.64 -8.82
N ILE A 146 -2.65 -15.42 -8.52
CA ILE A 146 -3.90 -14.81 -8.95
C ILE A 146 -3.58 -13.40 -9.43
N HIS A 147 -4.16 -13.05 -10.56
CA HIS A 147 -4.17 -11.69 -11.08
C HIS A 147 -5.60 -11.15 -10.95
N LEU A 148 -5.76 -10.02 -10.28
CA LEU A 148 -7.06 -9.36 -10.12
C LEU A 148 -7.02 -8.04 -10.87
N THR A 149 -7.98 -7.85 -11.76
CA THR A 149 -8.25 -6.57 -12.39
C THR A 149 -8.79 -5.57 -11.37
N ASN A 150 -8.75 -4.28 -11.69
CA ASN A 150 -9.35 -3.24 -10.84
C ASN A 150 -10.81 -3.56 -10.47
N THR A 151 -11.60 -4.02 -11.44
CA THR A 151 -13.01 -4.37 -11.22
C THR A 151 -13.18 -5.55 -10.25
N GLU A 152 -12.34 -6.59 -10.38
CA GLU A 152 -12.37 -7.75 -9.49
C GLU A 152 -11.92 -7.43 -8.05
N CYS A 153 -11.18 -6.34 -7.86
CA CYS A 153 -10.85 -5.85 -6.53
C CYS A 153 -12.04 -5.26 -5.78
N ASP A 154 -13.17 -4.98 -6.44
CA ASP A 154 -14.43 -4.50 -5.86
C ASP A 154 -14.22 -3.38 -4.83
N PHE A 155 -13.53 -2.33 -5.27
CA PHE A 155 -13.18 -1.21 -4.42
C PHE A 155 -14.41 -0.40 -4.01
N SER A 156 -14.48 -0.05 -2.73
CA SER A 156 -15.48 0.85 -2.18
C SER A 156 -14.85 1.74 -1.10
N TYR A 157 -15.67 2.59 -0.46
CA TYR A 157 -15.16 3.46 0.60
C TYR A 157 -14.54 2.63 1.74
N ARG A 158 -13.22 2.77 1.94
CA ARG A 158 -12.42 2.06 2.95
C ARG A 158 -12.57 0.53 2.91
N SER A 159 -12.78 -0.04 1.72
CA SER A 159 -12.96 -1.48 1.54
C SER A 159 -12.53 -1.96 0.15
N SER A 160 -12.25 -3.26 0.05
CA SER A 160 -12.03 -3.99 -1.20
C SER A 160 -12.27 -5.49 -0.98
N ALA A 161 -12.37 -6.27 -2.07
CA ALA A 161 -12.40 -7.73 -2.02
C ALA A 161 -11.11 -8.35 -1.44
N LEU A 162 -10.02 -7.58 -1.40
CA LEU A 162 -8.75 -8.00 -0.81
C LEU A 162 -8.79 -8.03 0.73
N LYS A 163 -9.70 -7.27 1.34
CA LYS A 163 -9.86 -7.21 2.79
C LYS A 163 -10.37 -8.55 3.32
N ASN A 164 -9.74 -9.05 4.39
CA ASN A 164 -10.08 -10.34 5.00
C ASN A 164 -9.94 -11.56 4.04
N SER A 165 -9.21 -11.39 2.95
CA SER A 165 -8.91 -12.47 2.01
C SER A 165 -7.72 -13.32 2.48
N SER A 166 -7.47 -14.43 1.76
CA SER A 166 -6.27 -15.26 1.93
C SER A 166 -5.11 -14.82 1.03
N LEU A 167 -5.21 -13.64 0.45
CA LEU A 167 -4.29 -13.19 -0.59
C LEU A 167 -3.09 -12.47 0.01
N PHE A 168 -1.90 -12.89 -0.44
CA PHE A 168 -0.66 -12.16 -0.27
C PHE A 168 -0.41 -11.33 -1.54
N ILE A 169 -0.40 -10.02 -1.41
CA ILE A 169 -0.11 -9.13 -2.55
C ILE A 169 1.39 -9.14 -2.80
N GLN A 170 1.80 -9.49 -4.02
CA GLN A 170 3.19 -9.46 -4.46
C GLN A 170 3.54 -8.10 -5.06
N SER A 171 2.70 -7.62 -5.97
CA SER A 171 2.88 -6.33 -6.64
C SER A 171 1.55 -5.74 -7.10
N ILE A 172 1.59 -4.45 -7.41
CA ILE A 172 0.46 -3.70 -7.95
C ILE A 172 0.89 -3.02 -9.24
N ASN A 173 0.06 -3.14 -10.26
CA ASN A 173 0.19 -2.41 -11.50
C ASN A 173 -0.62 -1.11 -11.40
N PHE A 174 0.05 0.04 -11.55
CA PHE A 174 -0.60 1.35 -11.55
C PHE A 174 -0.60 1.93 -12.96
N ARG A 175 -1.69 2.62 -13.30
CA ARG A 175 -1.85 3.31 -14.59
C ARG A 175 -1.03 4.59 -14.61
N VAL A 176 -0.30 4.79 -15.70
CA VAL A 176 0.32 6.05 -16.07
C VAL A 176 -0.59 6.72 -17.09
N ASP A 177 -1.21 7.84 -16.70
CA ASP A 177 -2.13 8.60 -17.54
C ASP A 177 -1.65 10.06 -17.58
N GLU A 178 -1.03 10.42 -18.70
CA GLU A 178 -0.50 11.77 -18.94
C GLU A 178 -1.61 12.84 -19.01
N SER A 179 -2.84 12.44 -19.38
CA SER A 179 -3.98 13.34 -19.49
C SER A 179 -4.60 13.69 -18.13
N ARG A 180 -4.19 13.03 -17.07
CA ARG A 180 -4.74 13.25 -15.73
C ARG A 180 -4.52 14.68 -15.24
N VAL A 181 -5.60 15.28 -14.76
CA VAL A 181 -5.60 16.65 -14.21
C VAL A 181 -5.33 16.57 -12.70
N LEU A 182 -4.59 17.56 -12.19
CA LEU A 182 -4.34 17.69 -10.75
C LEU A 182 -5.63 18.00 -10.00
N ASN A 183 -5.87 17.28 -8.90
CA ASN A 183 -7.08 17.46 -8.10
C ASN A 183 -6.82 18.41 -6.92
N SER A 184 -7.11 19.68 -7.09
CA SER A 184 -7.03 20.73 -6.05
C SER A 184 -8.38 21.08 -5.41
N GLU A 185 -9.46 20.37 -5.76
CA GLU A 185 -10.82 20.71 -5.37
C GLU A 185 -11.16 20.46 -3.89
N TYR A 186 -10.33 19.71 -3.18
CA TYR A 186 -10.59 19.38 -1.78
C TYR A 186 -10.54 20.62 -0.88
N LYS A 187 -11.49 20.75 0.05
CA LYS A 187 -11.70 21.96 0.87
C LYS A 187 -10.42 22.47 1.55
N SER A 188 -9.64 21.60 2.18
CA SER A 188 -8.42 22.04 2.87
C SER A 188 -7.29 22.43 1.92
N ILE A 189 -7.22 21.86 0.72
CA ILE A 189 -6.28 22.27 -0.32
C ILE A 189 -6.64 23.68 -0.80
N LYS A 190 -7.91 23.92 -1.13
CA LYS A 190 -8.39 25.27 -1.53
C LYS A 190 -8.12 26.32 -0.45
N ALA A 191 -8.40 25.99 0.81
CA ALA A 191 -8.13 26.87 1.93
C ALA A 191 -6.64 27.21 2.06
N TYR A 192 -5.77 26.20 1.96
CA TYR A 192 -4.32 26.38 2.00
C TYR A 192 -3.84 27.28 0.85
N MET A 193 -4.28 27.00 -0.38
CA MET A 193 -3.93 27.79 -1.56
C MET A 193 -4.35 29.26 -1.40
N SER A 194 -5.59 29.49 -0.97
CA SER A 194 -6.11 30.85 -0.75
C SER A 194 -5.33 31.59 0.34
N SER A 195 -4.94 30.92 1.43
CA SER A 195 -4.19 31.53 2.53
C SER A 195 -2.74 31.83 2.20
N ASN A 196 -2.21 31.26 1.10
CA ASN A 196 -0.82 31.40 0.67
C ASN A 196 -0.70 32.07 -0.71
N ASP A 197 -1.79 32.65 -1.23
CA ASP A 197 -1.85 33.35 -2.53
C ASP A 197 -1.34 32.46 -3.70
N ILE A 198 -1.65 31.15 -3.68
CA ILE A 198 -1.23 30.20 -4.73
C ILE A 198 -2.27 30.18 -5.86
N ASP A 199 -1.84 30.52 -7.08
CA ASP A 199 -2.67 30.43 -8.28
C ASP A 199 -2.80 28.97 -8.75
N VAL A 200 -4.05 28.51 -8.91
CA VAL A 200 -4.37 27.16 -9.41
C VAL A 200 -3.78 26.90 -10.80
N ASN A 201 -3.65 27.93 -11.65
CA ASN A 201 -3.09 27.79 -12.99
C ASN A 201 -1.58 27.53 -13.00
N GLN A 202 -0.90 27.78 -11.88
CA GLN A 202 0.54 27.52 -11.70
C GLN A 202 0.80 26.25 -10.89
N LEU A 203 -0.24 25.48 -10.56
CA LEU A 203 -0.11 24.29 -9.76
C LEU A 203 0.62 23.19 -10.53
N THR A 204 1.64 22.61 -9.91
CA THR A 204 2.38 21.44 -10.40
C THR A 204 2.16 20.24 -9.51
N SER A 205 2.50 19.03 -9.96
CA SER A 205 2.45 17.82 -9.13
C SER A 205 3.26 17.99 -7.84
N ASP A 206 4.47 18.54 -7.95
CA ASP A 206 5.35 18.76 -6.78
C ASP A 206 4.72 19.77 -5.80
N SER A 207 4.19 20.88 -6.29
CA SER A 207 3.56 21.89 -5.42
C SER A 207 2.30 21.37 -4.75
N LEU A 208 1.48 20.58 -5.46
CA LEU A 208 0.30 19.94 -4.87
C LEU A 208 0.69 18.90 -3.82
N SER A 209 1.66 18.05 -4.10
CA SER A 209 2.21 17.08 -3.13
C SER A 209 2.74 17.78 -1.87
N LYS A 210 3.45 18.90 -2.03
CA LYS A 210 3.92 19.72 -0.92
C LYS A 210 2.78 20.29 -0.10
N ILE A 211 1.76 20.88 -0.74
CA ILE A 211 0.56 21.40 -0.06
C ILE A 211 -0.09 20.30 0.78
N VAL A 212 -0.31 19.12 0.21
CA VAL A 212 -0.89 17.98 0.92
C VAL A 212 -0.02 17.57 2.11
N THR A 213 1.29 17.50 1.91
CA THR A 213 2.25 17.16 2.98
C THR A 213 2.21 18.17 4.12
N ASP A 214 2.18 19.47 3.82
CA ASP A 214 2.14 20.53 4.81
C ASP A 214 0.83 20.49 5.62
N ILE A 215 -0.31 20.31 4.93
CA ILE A 215 -1.61 20.14 5.59
C ILE A 215 -1.58 18.92 6.51
N ARG A 216 -1.06 17.77 6.05
CA ARG A 216 -0.98 16.54 6.86
C ARG A 216 -0.11 16.74 8.11
N LYS A 217 1.05 17.36 7.97
CA LYS A 217 1.95 17.65 9.10
C LYS A 217 1.34 18.61 10.12
N SER A 218 0.41 19.47 9.72
CA SER A 218 -0.27 20.40 10.63
C SER A 218 -1.40 19.75 11.45
N VAL A 219 -1.94 18.60 10.99
CA VAL A 219 -3.11 17.94 11.63
C VAL A 219 -2.82 16.54 12.17
N LEU A 220 -1.71 15.93 11.79
CA LEU A 220 -1.28 14.62 12.31
C LEU A 220 -0.30 14.82 13.47
N PRO A 221 -0.38 13.96 14.54
CA PRO A 221 0.52 14.00 15.66
C PRO A 221 1.96 13.62 15.30
#